data_612cd68c4e9c739b6c9fdc44717c15d4
#
_entry.id   612cd68c4e9c739b6c9fdc44717c15d4
#
_cell.length_a   1.000
_cell.length_b   1.000
_cell.length_c   1.000
_cell.angle_alpha   90.00
_cell.angle_beta   90.00
_cell.angle_gamma   90.00
#
_symmetry.space_group_name_H-M   'P 1'
#
loop_
_entity.id
_entity.type
_entity.pdbx_description
1 polymer ?
#
loop_
_entity_poly.entity_id
_entity_poly.type
_entity_poly.pdbx_seq_one_letter_code
_entity_poly.pdbx_strand_id
1 'polypeptide(L)'
;MNQLPSTPPRLLLVEDDPVSAAFLHAAATAFPATVVVAGTLAEAEQACIQQPFDLLLIDANLPDGHGGELLQRLLQRGIHTPALAHTAAATAASCAALQACGFVEVLSKPISLASLHAALQRHLPAGLQRPVLWDDATALAALGGNPEHVTALRALFLQELPAQQARILDAAKHGDATTVRAELHKLSASCGFVGAAQLAQAVQALRADPLERTAISVLDAAIAHTLAS
;
A
#
# COMPACT_ATOMS: atom_id res chain seq x y z
N MET A 1 10.64 -4.88 -20.39
CA MET A 1 9.33 -5.55 -20.20
C MET A 1 9.25 -5.97 -18.75
N ASN A 2 8.74 -5.08 -17.88
CA ASN A 2 8.48 -5.41 -16.49
C ASN A 2 7.03 -5.91 -16.43
N GLN A 3 6.84 -7.22 -16.45
CA GLN A 3 5.54 -7.82 -16.14
C GLN A 3 5.26 -7.52 -14.67
N LEU A 4 4.16 -6.82 -14.39
CA LEU A 4 3.61 -6.71 -13.04
C LEU A 4 3.41 -8.13 -12.51
N PRO A 5 3.87 -8.45 -11.29
CA PRO A 5 3.64 -9.77 -10.71
C PRO A 5 2.13 -10.01 -10.62
N SER A 6 1.69 -11.11 -11.24
CA SER A 6 0.26 -11.49 -11.33
C SER A 6 -0.30 -12.03 -10.00
N THR A 7 0.51 -12.14 -8.97
CA THR A 7 0.13 -12.65 -7.64
C THR A 7 0.23 -11.55 -6.59
N PRO A 8 -0.75 -11.47 -5.65
CA PRO A 8 -0.69 -10.51 -4.55
C PRO A 8 0.57 -10.77 -3.70
N PRO A 9 1.18 -9.70 -3.11
CA PRO A 9 2.32 -9.84 -2.23
C PRO A 9 1.98 -10.70 -1.03
N ARG A 10 2.98 -11.39 -0.53
CA ARG A 10 2.87 -12.26 0.63
C ARG A 10 3.53 -11.62 1.83
N LEU A 11 2.75 -11.39 2.87
CA LEU A 11 3.21 -10.88 4.16
C LEU A 11 3.20 -12.02 5.18
N LEU A 12 4.30 -12.22 5.87
CA LEU A 12 4.34 -13.05 7.09
C LEU A 12 4.23 -12.15 8.30
N LEU A 13 3.19 -12.36 9.10
CA LEU A 13 2.98 -11.72 10.40
C LEU A 13 3.38 -12.71 11.50
N VAL A 14 4.34 -12.30 12.35
CA VAL A 14 4.81 -13.12 13.47
C VAL A 14 4.43 -12.41 14.78
N GLU A 15 3.40 -12.92 15.47
CA GLU A 15 2.81 -12.36 16.67
C GLU A 15 2.15 -13.47 17.48
N ASP A 16 2.49 -13.61 18.75
CA ASP A 16 1.97 -14.65 19.64
C ASP A 16 0.67 -14.27 20.36
N ASP A 17 0.41 -12.96 20.55
CA ASP A 17 -0.86 -12.52 21.12
C ASP A 17 -2.00 -12.60 20.09
N PRO A 18 -3.02 -13.44 20.30
CA PRO A 18 -4.07 -13.65 19.30
C PRO A 18 -4.90 -12.40 19.02
N VAL A 19 -5.01 -11.45 19.95
CA VAL A 19 -5.76 -10.20 19.76
C VAL A 19 -4.97 -9.26 18.85
N SER A 20 -3.68 -9.08 19.11
CA SER A 20 -2.76 -8.32 18.27
C SER A 20 -2.64 -8.93 16.87
N ALA A 21 -2.49 -10.25 16.78
CA ALA A 21 -2.42 -10.98 15.53
C ALA A 21 -3.68 -10.78 14.68
N ALA A 22 -4.87 -10.90 15.26
CA ALA A 22 -6.14 -10.68 14.57
C ALA A 22 -6.29 -9.23 14.07
N PHE A 23 -5.92 -8.24 14.91
CA PHE A 23 -5.94 -6.83 14.51
C PHE A 23 -4.97 -6.55 13.35
N LEU A 24 -3.71 -6.97 13.47
CA LEU A 24 -2.68 -6.75 12.46
C LEU A 24 -3.00 -7.49 11.17
N HIS A 25 -3.54 -8.71 11.25
CA HIS A 25 -4.01 -9.48 10.10
C HIS A 25 -5.12 -8.74 9.36
N ALA A 26 -6.18 -8.31 10.07
CA ALA A 26 -7.28 -7.56 9.47
C ALA A 26 -6.80 -6.25 8.84
N ALA A 27 -5.91 -5.53 9.52
CA ALA A 27 -5.33 -4.30 9.03
C ALA A 27 -4.45 -4.50 7.77
N ALA A 28 -3.68 -5.59 7.74
CA ALA A 28 -2.81 -5.91 6.59
C ALA A 28 -3.59 -6.45 5.38
N THR A 29 -4.70 -7.18 5.61
CA THR A 29 -5.58 -7.67 4.52
C THR A 29 -6.42 -6.57 3.88
N ALA A 30 -6.50 -5.38 4.47
CA ALA A 30 -7.02 -4.19 3.78
C ALA A 30 -6.12 -3.76 2.59
N PHE A 31 -4.86 -4.20 2.56
CA PHE A 31 -4.01 -4.17 1.37
C PHE A 31 -4.28 -5.41 0.49
N PRO A 32 -4.03 -5.32 -0.81
CA PRO A 32 -4.11 -6.49 -1.70
C PRO A 32 -2.92 -7.44 -1.46
N ALA A 33 -2.77 -7.94 -0.23
CA ALA A 33 -1.71 -8.82 0.22
C ALA A 33 -2.29 -10.13 0.77
N THR A 34 -1.58 -11.23 0.56
CA THR A 34 -1.86 -12.49 1.24
C THR A 34 -1.11 -12.51 2.55
N VAL A 35 -1.81 -12.55 3.69
CA VAL A 35 -1.21 -12.56 5.03
C VAL A 35 -1.18 -13.98 5.57
N VAL A 36 -0.01 -14.43 5.99
CA VAL A 36 0.19 -15.67 6.75
C VAL A 36 0.58 -15.28 8.18
N VAL A 37 0.00 -15.94 9.17
CA VAL A 37 0.28 -15.68 10.59
C VAL A 37 1.07 -16.85 11.18
N ALA A 38 2.10 -16.53 11.96
CA ALA A 38 2.86 -17.47 12.79
C ALA A 38 2.90 -16.96 14.24
N GLY A 39 2.71 -17.83 15.20
CA GLY A 39 2.72 -17.49 16.63
C GLY A 39 4.08 -17.66 17.30
N THR A 40 5.07 -18.23 16.59
CA THR A 40 6.40 -18.55 17.13
C THR A 40 7.49 -18.31 16.08
N LEU A 41 8.74 -18.15 16.53
CA LEU A 41 9.90 -18.08 15.64
C LEU A 41 10.06 -19.35 14.80
N ALA A 42 9.79 -20.53 15.41
CA ALA A 42 9.90 -21.81 14.73
C ALA A 42 8.88 -21.95 13.60
N GLU A 43 7.63 -21.57 13.82
CA GLU A 43 6.59 -21.53 12.78
C GLU A 43 6.94 -20.56 11.66
N ALA A 44 7.43 -19.37 12.01
CA ALA A 44 7.83 -18.34 11.06
C ALA A 44 9.01 -18.80 10.19
N GLU A 45 10.02 -19.42 10.79
CA GLU A 45 11.17 -19.98 10.06
C GLU A 45 10.72 -21.08 9.08
N GLN A 46 9.84 -21.98 9.54
CA GLN A 46 9.30 -23.04 8.70
C GLN A 46 8.48 -22.48 7.53
N ALA A 47 7.66 -21.45 7.78
CA ALA A 47 6.90 -20.79 6.72
C ALA A 47 7.81 -20.16 5.66
N CYS A 48 8.89 -19.47 6.07
CA CYS A 48 9.86 -18.87 5.15
C CYS A 48 10.64 -19.89 4.33
N ILE A 49 10.83 -21.11 4.84
CA ILE A 49 11.48 -22.20 4.10
C ILE A 49 10.53 -22.80 3.05
N GLN A 50 9.24 -22.90 3.37
CA GLN A 50 8.24 -23.51 2.50
C GLN A 50 7.82 -22.62 1.34
N GLN A 51 7.84 -21.30 1.51
CA GLN A 51 7.36 -20.37 0.51
C GLN A 51 8.02 -18.98 0.66
N PRO A 52 8.19 -18.25 -0.46
CA PRO A 52 8.71 -16.89 -0.41
C PRO A 52 7.67 -15.92 0.17
N PHE A 53 8.19 -14.90 0.86
CA PHE A 53 7.44 -13.72 1.31
C PHE A 53 8.08 -12.45 0.76
N ASP A 54 7.28 -11.42 0.56
CA ASP A 54 7.73 -10.10 0.09
C ASP A 54 8.07 -9.16 1.25
N LEU A 55 7.48 -9.41 2.44
CA LEU A 55 7.71 -8.65 3.65
C LEU A 55 7.45 -9.52 4.89
N LEU A 56 8.23 -9.31 5.94
CA LEU A 56 8.00 -9.88 7.27
C LEU A 56 7.62 -8.77 8.24
N LEU A 57 6.63 -9.00 9.10
CA LEU A 57 6.30 -8.15 10.25
C LEU A 57 6.44 -9.02 11.50
N ILE A 58 7.46 -8.76 12.32
CA ILE A 58 7.90 -9.67 13.37
C ILE A 58 7.85 -8.96 14.73
N ASP A 59 7.16 -9.56 15.73
CA ASP A 59 7.31 -9.11 17.11
C ASP A 59 8.77 -9.27 17.55
N ALA A 60 9.30 -8.22 18.18
CA ALA A 60 10.63 -8.25 18.73
C ALA A 60 10.80 -9.30 19.84
N ASN A 61 9.71 -9.66 20.55
CA ASN A 61 9.72 -10.59 21.66
C ASN A 61 8.61 -11.62 21.50
N LEU A 62 9.00 -12.87 21.32
CA LEU A 62 8.11 -14.01 21.18
C LEU A 62 8.40 -15.04 22.28
N PRO A 63 7.48 -15.96 22.58
CA PRO A 63 7.65 -16.92 23.69
C PRO A 63 8.88 -17.84 23.50
N ASP A 64 9.30 -18.07 22.27
CA ASP A 64 10.43 -18.95 21.91
C ASP A 64 11.71 -18.20 21.52
N GLY A 65 11.79 -16.86 21.74
CA GLY A 65 13.00 -16.07 21.55
C GLY A 65 12.78 -14.66 21.01
N HIS A 66 13.84 -14.05 20.54
CA HIS A 66 13.80 -12.69 19.99
C HIS A 66 13.67 -12.69 18.45
N GLY A 67 12.84 -11.79 17.91
CA GLY A 67 12.63 -11.65 16.47
C GLY A 67 13.91 -11.41 15.66
N GLY A 68 14.93 -10.77 16.28
CA GLY A 68 16.25 -10.59 15.67
C GLY A 68 17.00 -11.92 15.42
N GLU A 69 16.79 -12.92 16.26
CA GLU A 69 17.39 -14.25 16.08
C GLU A 69 16.80 -14.97 14.88
N LEU A 70 15.49 -14.86 14.68
CA LEU A 70 14.83 -15.36 13.47
C LEU A 70 15.44 -14.74 12.22
N LEU A 71 15.56 -13.40 12.20
CA LEU A 71 16.09 -12.71 11.03
C LEU A 71 17.51 -13.13 10.71
N GLN A 72 18.36 -13.29 11.71
CA GLN A 72 19.72 -13.80 11.52
C GLN A 72 19.75 -15.23 10.95
N ARG A 73 18.88 -16.14 11.46
CA ARG A 73 18.77 -17.51 10.93
C ARG A 73 18.29 -17.53 9.47
N LEU A 74 17.33 -16.66 9.12
CA LEU A 74 16.85 -16.52 7.74
C LEU A 74 17.96 -16.01 6.81
N LEU A 75 18.72 -15.00 7.23
CA LEU A 75 19.87 -14.48 6.48
C LEU A 75 20.96 -15.54 6.24
N GLN A 76 21.27 -16.36 7.26
CA GLN A 76 22.22 -17.48 7.12
C GLN A 76 21.75 -18.53 6.11
N ARG A 77 20.45 -18.66 5.88
CA ARG A 77 19.84 -19.53 4.86
C ARG A 77 19.71 -18.87 3.49
N GLY A 78 20.21 -17.64 3.32
CA GLY A 78 20.09 -16.87 2.08
C GLY A 78 18.72 -16.27 1.82
N ILE A 79 17.85 -16.18 2.85
CA ILE A 79 16.53 -15.52 2.77
C ILE A 79 16.72 -14.06 3.19
N HIS A 80 16.58 -13.15 2.21
CA HIS A 80 16.83 -11.71 2.37
C HIS A 80 15.54 -10.89 2.28
N THR A 81 14.40 -11.47 2.67
CA THR A 81 13.11 -10.75 2.71
C THR A 81 13.20 -9.57 3.67
N PRO A 82 12.81 -8.35 3.26
CA PRO A 82 12.77 -7.20 4.17
C PRO A 82 11.87 -7.48 5.37
N ALA A 83 12.32 -7.06 6.57
CA ALA A 83 11.63 -7.33 7.81
C ALA A 83 11.39 -6.05 8.61
N LEU A 84 10.16 -5.85 9.08
CA LEU A 84 9.75 -4.84 10.04
C LEU A 84 9.70 -5.48 11.42
N ALA A 85 10.25 -4.81 12.43
CA ALA A 85 10.01 -5.18 13.82
C ALA A 85 8.83 -4.40 14.40
N HIS A 86 8.06 -5.02 15.31
CA HIS A 86 7.16 -4.27 16.18
C HIS A 86 7.43 -4.60 17.65
N THR A 87 7.40 -3.58 18.51
CA THR A 87 7.80 -3.73 19.91
C THR A 87 7.11 -2.72 20.83
N ALA A 88 6.82 -3.13 22.06
CA ALA A 88 6.34 -2.24 23.11
C ALA A 88 7.46 -1.33 23.66
N ALA A 89 8.73 -1.74 23.55
CA ALA A 89 9.88 -1.01 24.06
C ALA A 89 10.63 -0.28 22.93
N ALA A 90 9.98 0.67 22.26
CA ALA A 90 10.56 1.44 21.15
C ALA A 90 11.43 2.61 21.66
N THR A 91 12.46 2.31 22.46
CA THR A 91 13.49 3.31 22.83
C THR A 91 14.50 3.47 21.69
N ALA A 92 15.25 4.60 21.67
CA ALA A 92 16.28 4.79 20.68
C ALA A 92 17.32 3.65 20.66
N ALA A 93 17.68 3.13 21.85
CA ALA A 93 18.62 2.02 21.98
C ALA A 93 18.05 0.70 21.43
N SER A 94 16.79 0.36 21.78
CA SER A 94 16.17 -0.87 21.25
C SER A 94 15.91 -0.82 19.74
N CYS A 95 15.53 0.35 19.22
CA CYS A 95 15.39 0.54 17.78
C CYS A 95 16.72 0.36 17.05
N ALA A 96 17.82 0.96 17.58
CA ALA A 96 19.15 0.79 17.01
C ALA A 96 19.63 -0.67 17.05
N ALA A 97 19.35 -1.39 18.15
CA ALA A 97 19.67 -2.82 18.26
C ALA A 97 18.91 -3.67 17.25
N LEU A 98 17.61 -3.44 17.05
CA LEU A 98 16.79 -4.14 16.06
C LEU A 98 17.26 -3.85 14.62
N GLN A 99 17.58 -2.58 14.32
CA GLN A 99 18.14 -2.21 13.01
C GLN A 99 19.52 -2.87 12.77
N ALA A 100 20.36 -2.98 13.80
CA ALA A 100 21.64 -3.69 13.72
C ALA A 100 21.46 -5.21 13.46
N CYS A 101 20.32 -5.81 13.86
CA CYS A 101 19.96 -7.18 13.51
C CYS A 101 19.48 -7.33 12.04
N GLY A 102 19.24 -6.22 11.33
CA GLY A 102 18.82 -6.24 9.93
C GLY A 102 17.37 -5.83 9.67
N PHE A 103 16.61 -5.41 10.68
CA PHE A 103 15.28 -4.85 10.47
C PHE A 103 15.37 -3.52 9.72
N VAL A 104 14.53 -3.37 8.68
CA VAL A 104 14.50 -2.14 7.85
C VAL A 104 13.72 -1.01 8.50
N GLU A 105 12.80 -1.33 9.41
CA GLU A 105 12.02 -0.36 10.19
C GLU A 105 11.53 -0.99 11.50
N VAL A 106 11.30 -0.15 12.52
CA VAL A 106 10.75 -0.56 13.83
C VAL A 106 9.48 0.22 14.11
N LEU A 107 8.38 -0.50 14.38
CA LEU A 107 7.08 0.05 14.73
C LEU A 107 6.83 -0.08 16.24
N SER A 108 6.39 1.02 16.87
CA SER A 108 6.05 1.03 18.30
C SER A 108 4.64 0.47 18.53
N LYS A 109 4.49 -0.42 19.50
CA LYS A 109 3.17 -0.84 20.02
C LYS A 109 2.61 0.24 20.99
N PRO A 110 1.33 0.56 20.95
CA PRO A 110 0.30 0.03 20.05
C PRO A 110 0.43 0.57 18.63
N ILE A 111 0.38 -0.32 17.64
CA ILE A 111 0.49 0.06 16.23
C ILE A 111 -0.87 0.62 15.78
N SER A 112 -0.88 1.86 15.28
CA SER A 112 -2.07 2.40 14.64
C SER A 112 -2.25 1.86 13.22
N LEU A 113 -3.49 1.80 12.73
CA LEU A 113 -3.79 1.42 11.36
C LEU A 113 -2.99 2.27 10.36
N ALA A 114 -2.93 3.58 10.58
CA ALA A 114 -2.21 4.52 9.73
C ALA A 114 -0.69 4.23 9.70
N SER A 115 -0.08 3.94 10.86
CA SER A 115 1.35 3.60 10.95
C SER A 115 1.69 2.30 10.23
N LEU A 116 0.85 1.26 10.41
CA LEU A 116 1.03 -0.02 9.72
C LEU A 116 0.90 0.16 8.21
N HIS A 117 -0.14 0.85 7.76
CA HIS A 117 -0.36 1.10 6.33
C HIS A 117 0.80 1.87 5.71
N ALA A 118 1.29 2.93 6.37
CA ALA A 118 2.43 3.70 5.88
C ALA A 118 3.71 2.84 5.79
N ALA A 119 3.95 1.93 6.73
CA ALA A 119 5.07 1.02 6.70
C ALA A 119 4.95 -0.02 5.57
N LEU A 120 3.77 -0.64 5.42
CA LEU A 120 3.50 -1.58 4.33
C LEU A 120 3.68 -0.92 2.95
N GLN A 121 3.21 0.33 2.79
CA GLN A 121 3.39 1.10 1.56
C GLN A 121 4.86 1.36 1.21
N ARG A 122 5.72 1.60 2.22
CA ARG A 122 7.14 1.86 1.98
C ARG A 122 7.93 0.61 1.59
N HIS A 123 7.56 -0.55 2.14
CA HIS A 123 8.39 -1.74 2.09
C HIS A 123 7.84 -2.88 1.22
N LEU A 124 6.57 -2.87 0.85
CA LEU A 124 6.06 -3.78 -0.16
C LEU A 124 6.50 -3.33 -1.56
N PRO A 125 6.76 -4.28 -2.48
CA PRO A 125 7.15 -3.96 -3.85
C PRO A 125 6.19 -2.98 -4.51
N ALA A 126 6.70 -1.92 -5.13
CA ALA A 126 5.94 -0.80 -5.70
C ALA A 126 4.94 -1.17 -6.81
N GLY A 127 4.94 -2.41 -7.29
CA GLY A 127 3.98 -2.93 -8.28
C GLY A 127 2.69 -3.47 -7.67
N LEU A 128 2.58 -3.53 -6.34
CA LEU A 128 1.50 -4.22 -5.63
C LEU A 128 0.60 -3.26 -4.83
N GLN A 129 0.89 -1.99 -4.87
CA GLN A 129 -0.05 -0.97 -4.45
C GLN A 129 -1.15 -0.88 -5.49
N ARG A 130 -2.16 -1.77 -5.42
CA ARG A 130 -3.48 -1.33 -5.88
C ARG A 130 -3.94 -0.32 -4.84
N PRO A 131 -3.92 0.97 -5.14
CA PRO A 131 -4.56 1.94 -4.26
C PRO A 131 -5.98 1.45 -4.05
N VAL A 132 -6.48 1.52 -2.82
CA VAL A 132 -7.91 1.38 -2.57
C VAL A 132 -8.63 2.28 -3.58
N LEU A 133 -9.65 1.77 -4.20
CA LEU A 133 -10.37 2.53 -5.24
C LEU A 133 -10.83 3.87 -4.69
N TRP A 134 -11.41 3.84 -3.46
CA TRP A 134 -11.88 4.99 -2.70
C TRP A 134 -11.22 5.03 -1.31
N ASP A 135 -10.53 6.12 -1.00
CA ASP A 135 -10.01 6.43 0.34
C ASP A 135 -11.05 7.28 1.11
N ASP A 136 -11.89 6.60 1.87
CA ASP A 136 -12.95 7.26 2.65
C ASP A 136 -12.38 8.18 3.73
N ALA A 137 -11.24 7.86 4.32
CA ALA A 137 -10.61 8.68 5.34
C ALA A 137 -10.16 10.04 4.76
N THR A 138 -9.51 10.00 3.59
CA THR A 138 -9.10 11.22 2.87
C THR A 138 -10.32 12.04 2.44
N ALA A 139 -11.35 11.41 1.88
CA ALA A 139 -12.56 12.10 1.45
C ALA A 139 -13.32 12.76 2.61
N LEU A 140 -13.48 12.04 3.74
CA LEU A 140 -14.11 12.59 4.94
C LEU A 140 -13.34 13.78 5.51
N ALA A 141 -11.99 13.66 5.58
CA ALA A 141 -11.16 14.77 6.05
C ALA A 141 -11.28 16.01 5.15
N ALA A 142 -11.32 15.83 3.83
CA ALA A 142 -11.45 16.92 2.86
C ALA A 142 -12.83 17.63 2.94
N LEU A 143 -13.88 16.92 3.38
CA LEU A 143 -15.27 17.39 3.41
C LEU A 143 -15.83 17.62 4.83
N GLY A 144 -14.95 17.87 5.80
CA GLY A 144 -15.33 18.20 7.17
C GLY A 144 -16.01 17.06 7.95
N GLY A 145 -15.74 15.81 7.57
CA GLY A 145 -16.23 14.61 8.27
C GLY A 145 -17.66 14.20 7.94
N ASN A 146 -18.31 14.81 6.93
CA ASN A 146 -19.69 14.49 6.58
C ASN A 146 -19.76 13.41 5.46
N PRO A 147 -20.26 12.18 5.75
CA PRO A 147 -20.34 11.10 4.77
C PRO A 147 -21.36 11.35 3.65
N GLU A 148 -22.42 12.15 3.92
CA GLU A 148 -23.40 12.48 2.88
C GLU A 148 -22.78 13.39 1.81
N HIS A 149 -21.92 14.33 2.21
CA HIS A 149 -21.18 15.16 1.28
C HIS A 149 -20.22 14.34 0.42
N VAL A 150 -19.56 13.34 1.00
CA VAL A 150 -18.69 12.41 0.25
C VAL A 150 -19.48 11.67 -0.82
N THR A 151 -20.63 11.11 -0.44
CA THR A 151 -21.50 10.37 -1.37
C THR A 151 -22.02 11.26 -2.51
N ALA A 152 -22.50 12.45 -2.19
CA ALA A 152 -23.01 13.40 -3.19
C ALA A 152 -21.90 13.85 -4.16
N LEU A 153 -20.70 14.17 -3.63
CA LEU A 153 -19.59 14.62 -4.46
C LEU A 153 -19.04 13.49 -5.35
N ARG A 154 -19.00 12.24 -4.86
CA ARG A 154 -18.65 11.07 -5.68
C ARG A 154 -19.62 10.86 -6.82
N ALA A 155 -20.91 11.00 -6.59
CA ALA A 155 -21.91 10.88 -7.65
C ALA A 155 -21.69 11.92 -8.77
N LEU A 156 -21.42 13.18 -8.42
CA LEU A 156 -21.10 14.22 -9.40
C LEU A 156 -19.79 13.93 -10.13
N PHE A 157 -18.77 13.50 -9.40
CA PHE A 157 -17.47 13.13 -9.97
C PHE A 157 -17.61 12.01 -11.02
N LEU A 158 -18.37 10.95 -10.70
CA LEU A 158 -18.61 9.85 -11.63
C LEU A 158 -19.40 10.28 -12.88
N GLN A 159 -20.29 11.26 -12.76
CA GLN A 159 -21.02 11.82 -13.92
C GLN A 159 -20.12 12.62 -14.85
N GLU A 160 -19.15 13.35 -14.32
CA GLU A 160 -18.24 14.20 -15.10
C GLU A 160 -17.06 13.45 -15.69
N LEU A 161 -16.66 12.34 -15.07
CA LEU A 161 -15.45 11.58 -15.38
C LEU A 161 -15.37 11.09 -16.84
N PRO A 162 -16.45 10.58 -17.49
CA PRO A 162 -16.39 10.15 -18.89
C PRO A 162 -16.07 11.31 -19.86
N ALA A 163 -16.65 12.49 -19.63
CA ALA A 163 -16.38 13.64 -20.47
C ALA A 163 -14.94 14.15 -20.30
N GLN A 164 -14.39 14.08 -19.09
CA GLN A 164 -13.01 14.44 -18.81
C GLN A 164 -12.03 13.43 -19.43
N GLN A 165 -12.33 12.12 -19.35
CA GLN A 165 -11.59 11.07 -20.04
C GLN A 165 -11.50 11.34 -21.56
N ALA A 166 -12.63 11.62 -22.18
CA ALA A 166 -12.69 11.90 -23.62
C ALA A 166 -11.78 13.09 -24.02
N ARG A 167 -11.78 14.17 -23.24
CA ARG A 167 -10.91 15.35 -23.50
C ARG A 167 -9.43 15.01 -23.36
N ILE A 168 -9.04 14.23 -22.35
CA ILE A 168 -7.65 13.82 -22.16
C ILE A 168 -7.18 12.93 -23.32
N LEU A 169 -7.96 11.93 -23.69
CA LEU A 169 -7.61 11.00 -24.76
C LEU A 169 -7.57 11.68 -26.12
N ASP A 170 -8.48 12.60 -26.40
CA ASP A 170 -8.49 13.37 -27.66
C ASP A 170 -7.26 14.29 -27.74
N ALA A 171 -6.97 15.06 -26.70
CA ALA A 171 -5.78 15.90 -26.64
C ALA A 171 -4.47 15.08 -26.81
N ALA A 172 -4.39 13.91 -26.16
CA ALA A 172 -3.24 13.02 -26.28
C ALA A 172 -3.06 12.48 -27.73
N LYS A 173 -4.16 12.13 -28.41
CA LYS A 173 -4.12 11.72 -29.85
C LYS A 173 -3.56 12.79 -30.75
N HIS A 174 -3.84 14.05 -30.47
CA HIS A 174 -3.37 15.21 -31.26
C HIS A 174 -2.00 15.73 -30.80
N GLY A 175 -1.37 15.11 -29.78
CA GLY A 175 -0.07 15.53 -29.24
C GLY A 175 -0.13 16.82 -28.43
N ASP A 176 -1.33 17.25 -27.97
CA ASP A 176 -1.51 18.48 -27.19
C ASP A 176 -1.23 18.21 -25.70
N ALA A 177 0.05 18.19 -25.35
CA ALA A 177 0.51 18.01 -23.99
C ALA A 177 0.02 19.11 -23.03
N THR A 178 -0.28 20.32 -23.55
CA THR A 178 -0.74 21.45 -22.73
C THR A 178 -2.17 21.19 -22.21
N THR A 179 -3.06 20.81 -23.11
CA THR A 179 -4.44 20.45 -22.76
C THR A 179 -4.46 19.21 -21.85
N VAL A 180 -3.64 18.18 -22.14
CA VAL A 180 -3.51 17.01 -21.26
C VAL A 180 -3.13 17.44 -19.84
N ARG A 181 -2.08 18.26 -19.67
CA ARG A 181 -1.67 18.75 -18.33
C ARG A 181 -2.77 19.53 -17.62
N ALA A 182 -3.50 20.38 -18.33
CA ALA A 182 -4.60 21.16 -17.75
C ALA A 182 -5.74 20.27 -17.23
N GLU A 183 -6.15 19.28 -18.02
CA GLU A 183 -7.19 18.33 -17.62
C GLU A 183 -6.72 17.41 -16.47
N LEU A 184 -5.46 16.94 -16.49
CA LEU A 184 -4.88 16.16 -15.39
C LEU A 184 -4.79 16.96 -14.09
N HIS A 185 -4.55 18.28 -14.17
CA HIS A 185 -4.55 19.14 -12.99
C HIS A 185 -5.94 19.20 -12.33
N LYS A 186 -6.99 19.40 -13.12
CA LYS A 186 -8.38 19.39 -12.65
C LYS A 186 -8.74 18.03 -12.05
N LEU A 187 -8.44 16.94 -12.76
CA LEU A 187 -8.73 15.58 -12.31
C LEU A 187 -8.01 15.24 -11.01
N SER A 188 -6.75 15.66 -10.85
CA SER A 188 -5.98 15.47 -9.62
C SER A 188 -6.65 16.13 -8.41
N ALA A 189 -7.14 17.36 -8.57
CA ALA A 189 -7.85 18.06 -7.49
C ALA A 189 -9.17 17.34 -7.13
N SER A 190 -9.97 16.96 -8.12
CA SER A 190 -11.22 16.23 -7.90
C SER A 190 -10.98 14.88 -7.20
N CYS A 191 -9.95 14.10 -7.61
CA CYS A 191 -9.58 12.85 -6.98
C CYS A 191 -9.28 13.03 -5.47
N GLY A 192 -8.60 14.12 -5.09
CA GLY A 192 -8.30 14.41 -3.68
C GLY A 192 -9.56 14.65 -2.84
N PHE A 193 -10.56 15.35 -3.37
CA PHE A 193 -11.80 15.61 -2.63
C PHE A 193 -12.69 14.37 -2.47
N VAL A 194 -12.76 13.51 -3.49
CA VAL A 194 -13.60 12.31 -3.45
C VAL A 194 -12.88 11.07 -2.90
N GLY A 195 -11.57 11.17 -2.66
CA GLY A 195 -10.75 10.04 -2.22
C GLY A 195 -10.54 8.98 -3.30
N ALA A 196 -10.53 9.34 -4.60
CA ALA A 196 -10.31 8.41 -5.71
C ALA A 196 -8.80 8.07 -5.82
N ALA A 197 -8.29 7.29 -4.87
CA ALA A 197 -6.86 7.09 -4.66
C ALA A 197 -6.18 6.35 -5.82
N GLN A 198 -6.81 5.33 -6.37
CA GLN A 198 -6.28 4.60 -7.54
C GLN A 198 -6.18 5.50 -8.77
N LEU A 199 -7.22 6.28 -9.03
CA LEU A 199 -7.22 7.21 -10.16
C LEU A 199 -6.20 8.34 -9.94
N ALA A 200 -6.05 8.85 -8.71
CA ALA A 200 -5.05 9.86 -8.37
C ALA A 200 -3.62 9.40 -8.70
N GLN A 201 -3.27 8.13 -8.43
CA GLN A 201 -1.95 7.60 -8.80
C GLN A 201 -1.75 7.53 -10.32
N ALA A 202 -2.74 7.07 -11.07
CA ALA A 202 -2.68 7.04 -12.53
C ALA A 202 -2.52 8.45 -13.11
N VAL A 203 -3.22 9.45 -12.55
CA VAL A 203 -3.07 10.86 -12.89
C VAL A 203 -1.65 11.35 -12.64
N GLN A 204 -1.05 11.03 -11.49
CA GLN A 204 0.32 11.44 -11.16
C GLN A 204 1.35 10.79 -12.10
N ALA A 205 1.16 9.52 -12.46
CA ALA A 205 2.03 8.84 -13.41
C ALA A 205 2.02 9.54 -14.79
N LEU A 206 0.84 9.88 -15.30
CA LEU A 206 0.71 10.55 -16.61
C LEU A 206 1.18 12.03 -16.57
N ARG A 207 1.15 12.70 -15.41
CA ARG A 207 1.68 14.06 -15.25
C ARG A 207 3.19 14.15 -15.48
N ALA A 208 3.93 13.07 -15.19
CA ALA A 208 5.38 13.02 -15.40
C ALA A 208 5.72 13.11 -16.91
N ASP A 209 4.99 12.38 -17.76
CA ASP A 209 5.06 12.47 -19.21
C ASP A 209 3.66 12.39 -19.83
N PRO A 210 3.03 13.53 -20.17
CA PRO A 210 1.63 13.61 -20.60
C PRO A 210 1.27 12.90 -21.91
N LEU A 211 2.25 12.48 -22.68
CA LEU A 211 2.05 11.79 -23.96
C LEU A 211 2.57 10.35 -23.94
N GLU A 212 3.02 9.85 -22.79
CA GLU A 212 3.52 8.48 -22.65
C GLU A 212 2.34 7.49 -22.79
N ARG A 213 2.43 6.62 -23.80
CA ARG A 213 1.32 5.73 -24.20
C ARG A 213 0.90 4.74 -23.12
N THR A 214 1.87 4.22 -22.37
CA THR A 214 1.60 3.26 -21.30
C THR A 214 0.88 3.94 -20.14
N ALA A 215 1.29 5.16 -19.76
CA ALA A 215 0.62 5.94 -18.72
C ALA A 215 -0.81 6.36 -19.11
N ILE A 216 -1.03 6.70 -20.40
CA ILE A 216 -2.37 6.95 -20.94
C ILE A 216 -3.25 5.71 -20.81
N SER A 217 -2.75 4.52 -21.16
CA SER A 217 -3.49 3.27 -21.05
C SER A 217 -3.79 2.91 -19.60
N VAL A 218 -2.86 3.18 -18.68
CA VAL A 218 -3.07 2.97 -17.23
C VAL A 218 -4.14 3.92 -16.68
N LEU A 219 -4.13 5.20 -17.11
CA LEU A 219 -5.16 6.16 -16.74
C LEU A 219 -6.55 5.73 -17.23
N ASP A 220 -6.63 5.30 -18.50
CA ASP A 220 -7.87 4.84 -19.13
C ASP A 220 -8.47 3.64 -18.37
N ALA A 221 -7.64 2.65 -18.04
CA ALA A 221 -8.04 1.50 -17.23
C ALA A 221 -8.47 1.90 -15.80
N ALA A 222 -7.78 2.85 -15.16
CA ALA A 222 -8.13 3.33 -13.84
C ALA A 222 -9.50 4.07 -13.84
N ILE A 223 -9.76 4.86 -14.88
CA ILE A 223 -11.07 5.52 -15.06
C ILE A 223 -12.18 4.47 -15.25
N ALA A 224 -11.97 3.51 -16.14
CA ALA A 224 -12.94 2.44 -16.37
C ALA A 224 -13.28 1.66 -15.07
N HIS A 225 -12.26 1.37 -14.25
CA HIS A 225 -12.44 0.71 -12.95
C HIS A 225 -13.21 1.59 -11.96
N THR A 226 -12.92 2.90 -11.94
CA THR A 226 -13.63 3.86 -11.07
C THR A 226 -15.10 4.01 -11.46
N LEU A 227 -15.43 3.95 -12.75
CA LEU A 227 -16.81 4.03 -13.25
C LEU A 227 -17.63 2.75 -13.01
N ALA A 228 -16.98 1.62 -12.80
CA ALA A 228 -17.62 0.32 -12.56
C ALA A 228 -17.89 0.03 -11.06
N SER A 229 -17.58 0.97 -10.15
CA SER A 229 -17.60 0.77 -8.68
C SER A 229 -18.92 1.17 -7.99
#